data_4f25f251bc6a190160528030b5aaf8b2
#
_entry.id   4f25f251bc6a190160528030b5aaf8b2
#
_cell.length_a   1.000
_cell.length_b   1.000
_cell.length_c   1.000
_cell.angle_alpha   90.00
_cell.angle_beta   90.00
_cell.angle_gamma   90.00
#
_symmetry.space_group_name_H-M   'P 1'
#
loop_
_entity.id
_entity.type
_entity.pdbx_description
1 polymer ?
#
loop_
_entity_poly.entity_id
_entity_poly.type
_entity_poly.pdbx_seq_one_letter_code
_entity_poly.pdbx_strand_id
1 'polypeptide(L)'
;LTRTGNFTNNSATVTLNSDANEFATIKVGGSATGNITYNRWVNAIGTNEWDLIGSPVDGLSISSFASTNSSPLATGGGSGGNQYAIGYYDNSADDWTNYTTATIGDAGNFDIGKGYQMGTDSGATLAFTGTIATTDQTQAVQDHSGASGRIWNLVANPYPIYLNANTNADGSNNFLTVNGTTTMHDTYVAIYGYDADGSGYSIYNNTTAATYIAPGQAFMVAADNASSGTSVSMTEAMQTTTGGDDFISGDNMENTEVVVKLFNGDNELDSTKLFFDEVLTLGLDPGYDAGHFDDNAPIMTRLVEDDAGYGMAINAMGLDAMENAVIPLVINQSAGQEFRINLF
;
A
#
# COMPACT_ATOMS: atom_id res chain seq x y z
N LEU A 1 -2.78 -17.52 15.25
CA LEU A 1 -1.97 -18.46 16.05
C LEU A 1 -0.67 -17.80 16.48
N THR A 2 -0.35 -17.84 17.76
CA THR A 2 0.95 -17.34 18.28
C THR A 2 1.76 -18.50 18.83
N ARG A 3 3.02 -18.61 18.38
CA ARG A 3 4.01 -19.55 18.88
C ARG A 3 5.24 -18.81 19.36
N THR A 4 5.55 -18.92 20.64
CA THR A 4 6.68 -18.23 21.30
C THR A 4 8.05 -18.86 21.00
N GLY A 5 8.09 -20.09 20.48
CA GLY A 5 9.31 -20.81 20.12
C GLY A 5 9.35 -21.16 18.63
N ASN A 6 10.21 -22.10 18.27
CA ASN A 6 10.39 -22.54 16.89
C ASN A 6 9.14 -23.20 16.32
N PHE A 7 8.89 -22.97 15.05
CA PHE A 7 7.91 -23.67 14.23
C PHE A 7 8.62 -24.67 13.33
N THR A 8 8.18 -25.94 13.39
CA THR A 8 8.74 -26.98 12.52
C THR A 8 7.60 -27.76 11.86
N ASN A 9 7.57 -27.73 10.54
CA ASN A 9 6.63 -28.53 9.75
C ASN A 9 7.42 -29.53 8.87
N ASN A 10 7.48 -30.79 9.30
CA ASN A 10 8.25 -31.82 8.61
C ASN A 10 7.49 -32.51 7.46
N SER A 11 6.15 -32.53 7.51
CA SER A 11 5.36 -33.24 6.49
C SER A 11 3.84 -32.96 6.56
N ALA A 12 3.37 -32.16 7.52
CA ALA A 12 1.96 -31.84 7.64
C ALA A 12 1.57 -30.75 6.62
N THR A 13 0.33 -30.77 6.17
CA THR A 13 -0.26 -29.61 5.48
C THR A 13 -0.70 -28.60 6.53
N VAL A 14 -0.04 -27.45 6.56
CA VAL A 14 -0.44 -26.31 7.38
C VAL A 14 -0.93 -25.23 6.45
N THR A 15 -2.23 -24.95 6.53
CA THR A 15 -2.89 -23.97 5.66
C THR A 15 -3.46 -22.86 6.52
N LEU A 16 -3.18 -21.62 6.10
CA LEU A 16 -3.80 -20.39 6.60
C LEU A 16 -4.74 -19.87 5.52
N ASN A 17 -5.96 -19.53 5.88
CA ASN A 17 -6.95 -19.06 4.92
C ASN A 17 -7.28 -17.59 5.16
N SER A 18 -7.54 -16.85 4.10
CA SER A 18 -8.24 -15.58 4.12
C SER A 18 -9.50 -15.67 3.26
N ASP A 19 -10.43 -14.80 3.52
CA ASP A 19 -11.50 -14.43 2.61
C ASP A 19 -11.39 -12.94 2.25
N ALA A 20 -12.46 -12.33 1.75
CA ALA A 20 -12.44 -10.93 1.34
C ALA A 20 -12.18 -9.95 2.49
N ASN A 21 -12.47 -10.32 3.74
CA ASN A 21 -12.48 -9.41 4.89
C ASN A 21 -11.65 -9.91 6.08
N GLU A 22 -11.25 -11.19 6.10
CA GLU A 22 -10.57 -11.79 7.25
C GLU A 22 -9.33 -12.56 6.84
N PHE A 23 -8.26 -12.44 7.63
CA PHE A 23 -6.95 -13.03 7.34
C PHE A 23 -6.47 -13.87 8.52
N ALA A 24 -6.29 -15.18 8.29
CA ALA A 24 -5.65 -16.04 9.26
C ALA A 24 -4.18 -15.63 9.46
N THR A 25 -3.71 -15.69 10.70
CA THR A 25 -2.36 -15.24 11.05
C THR A 25 -1.59 -16.29 11.83
N ILE A 26 -0.26 -16.30 11.64
CA ILE A 26 0.68 -17.04 12.49
C ILE A 26 1.87 -16.15 12.87
N LYS A 27 2.11 -16.00 14.18
CA LYS A 27 3.32 -15.38 14.73
C LYS A 27 4.26 -16.46 15.25
N VAL A 28 5.51 -16.43 14.82
CA VAL A 28 6.57 -17.36 15.24
C VAL A 28 7.66 -16.55 15.93
N GLY A 29 7.89 -16.80 17.23
CA GLY A 29 8.89 -16.07 18.03
C GLY A 29 10.30 -16.68 17.99
N GLY A 30 10.50 -17.73 17.21
CA GLY A 30 11.79 -18.38 16.97
C GLY A 30 12.00 -18.65 15.50
N SER A 31 12.80 -19.65 15.14
CA SER A 31 12.99 -20.04 13.73
C SER A 31 11.78 -20.83 13.19
N ALA A 32 11.54 -20.72 11.88
CA ALA A 32 10.59 -21.56 11.16
C ALA A 32 11.31 -22.51 10.18
N THR A 33 10.80 -23.73 10.09
CA THR A 33 11.32 -24.74 9.15
C THR A 33 10.16 -25.51 8.54
N GLY A 34 10.25 -25.76 7.23
CA GLY A 34 9.21 -26.40 6.43
C GLY A 34 8.17 -25.39 5.93
N ASN A 35 7.41 -25.81 4.95
CA ASN A 35 6.47 -24.96 4.24
C ASN A 35 5.11 -24.88 4.93
N ILE A 36 4.46 -23.74 4.76
CA ILE A 36 3.03 -23.55 4.95
C ILE A 36 2.40 -23.18 3.60
N THR A 37 1.08 -23.28 3.52
CA THR A 37 0.30 -22.69 2.43
C THR A 37 -0.54 -21.56 2.99
N TYR A 38 -0.40 -20.37 2.43
CA TYR A 38 -1.24 -19.21 2.70
C TYR A 38 -2.20 -19.01 1.54
N ASN A 39 -3.49 -19.21 1.76
CA ASN A 39 -4.54 -18.94 0.79
C ASN A 39 -4.96 -17.47 0.94
N ARG A 40 -4.44 -16.60 0.08
CA ARG A 40 -4.74 -15.15 0.06
C ARG A 40 -5.89 -14.88 -0.89
N TRP A 41 -6.94 -14.22 -0.39
CA TRP A 41 -8.03 -13.76 -1.23
C TRP A 41 -7.56 -12.73 -2.24
N VAL A 42 -8.05 -12.84 -3.48
CA VAL A 42 -7.77 -11.93 -4.58
C VAL A 42 -9.07 -11.69 -5.35
N ASN A 43 -9.42 -10.45 -5.57
CA ASN A 43 -10.65 -10.06 -6.22
C ASN A 43 -10.72 -10.53 -7.69
N ALA A 44 -11.92 -10.53 -8.26
CA ALA A 44 -12.11 -10.72 -9.67
C ALA A 44 -11.46 -9.57 -10.44
N ILE A 45 -10.72 -9.90 -11.51
CA ILE A 45 -10.14 -8.87 -12.35
C ILE A 45 -11.25 -8.18 -13.16
N GLY A 46 -11.36 -6.88 -13.01
CA GLY A 46 -12.21 -6.01 -13.81
C GLY A 46 -11.39 -4.95 -14.52
N THR A 47 -12.04 -3.92 -15.02
CA THR A 47 -11.34 -2.75 -15.54
C THR A 47 -10.83 -1.93 -14.36
N ASN A 48 -9.51 -1.87 -14.18
CA ASN A 48 -8.82 -1.23 -13.05
C ASN A 48 -9.06 -1.87 -11.66
N GLU A 49 -9.53 -3.11 -11.62
CA GLU A 49 -9.81 -3.83 -10.39
C GLU A 49 -8.69 -4.86 -10.14
N TRP A 50 -7.48 -4.39 -9.90
CA TRP A 50 -6.33 -5.21 -9.56
C TRP A 50 -6.06 -5.16 -8.06
N ASP A 51 -5.80 -6.32 -7.44
CA ASP A 51 -5.27 -6.34 -6.09
C ASP A 51 -3.76 -6.19 -6.09
N LEU A 52 -3.25 -5.38 -5.17
CA LEU A 52 -1.82 -5.25 -4.93
C LEU A 52 -1.42 -6.21 -3.80
N ILE A 53 -0.65 -7.25 -4.16
CA ILE A 53 -0.33 -8.38 -3.28
C ILE A 53 1.14 -8.78 -3.43
N GLY A 54 1.81 -9.04 -2.30
CA GLY A 54 3.10 -9.73 -2.26
C GLY A 54 2.97 -11.13 -1.67
N SER A 55 4.03 -11.90 -1.71
CA SER A 55 4.04 -13.22 -1.09
C SER A 55 4.20 -13.12 0.43
N PRO A 56 3.25 -13.66 1.23
CA PRO A 56 3.40 -13.74 2.69
C PRO A 56 4.28 -14.93 3.13
N VAL A 57 4.93 -15.60 2.20
CA VAL A 57 5.88 -16.70 2.42
C VAL A 57 7.09 -16.55 1.53
N ASP A 58 8.22 -17.08 1.96
CA ASP A 58 9.49 -17.02 1.24
C ASP A 58 9.74 -18.28 0.40
N GLY A 59 10.55 -18.12 -0.66
CA GLY A 59 11.05 -19.21 -1.51
C GLY A 59 10.07 -19.71 -2.57
N LEU A 60 8.94 -19.06 -2.80
CA LEU A 60 7.94 -19.45 -3.80
C LEU A 60 8.31 -18.92 -5.18
N SER A 61 8.47 -19.81 -6.17
CA SER A 61 8.68 -19.40 -7.55
C SER A 61 7.37 -18.93 -8.20
N ILE A 62 7.45 -17.83 -8.96
CA ILE A 62 6.29 -17.22 -9.65
C ILE A 62 5.69 -18.21 -10.66
N SER A 63 6.51 -18.97 -11.36
CA SER A 63 6.03 -20.00 -12.31
C SER A 63 5.30 -21.15 -11.60
N SER A 64 5.80 -21.62 -10.46
CA SER A 64 5.11 -22.63 -9.65
C SER A 64 3.79 -22.12 -9.07
N PHE A 65 3.77 -20.87 -8.62
CA PHE A 65 2.56 -20.20 -8.16
C PHE A 65 1.50 -20.11 -9.26
N ALA A 66 1.86 -19.65 -10.47
CA ALA A 66 0.94 -19.57 -11.59
C ALA A 66 0.41 -20.96 -12.00
N SER A 67 1.26 -21.99 -11.96
CA SER A 67 0.85 -23.36 -12.26
C SER A 67 -0.13 -23.93 -11.21
N THR A 68 0.15 -23.72 -9.92
CA THR A 68 -0.70 -24.17 -8.80
C THR A 68 -2.07 -23.50 -8.83
N ASN A 69 -2.10 -22.22 -9.18
CA ASN A 69 -3.31 -21.39 -9.20
C ASN A 69 -3.93 -21.25 -10.61
N SER A 70 -3.63 -22.13 -11.54
CA SER A 70 -3.97 -21.99 -12.95
C SER A 70 -5.47 -21.90 -13.26
N SER A 71 -6.34 -22.32 -12.35
CA SER A 71 -7.79 -22.23 -12.52
C SER A 71 -8.39 -20.93 -11.97
N PRO A 72 -8.04 -20.47 -10.72
CA PRO A 72 -8.58 -19.20 -10.25
C PRO A 72 -7.84 -17.98 -10.81
N LEU A 73 -6.54 -18.10 -11.14
CA LEU A 73 -5.74 -16.99 -11.65
C LEU A 73 -6.23 -16.57 -13.04
N ALA A 74 -6.61 -15.32 -13.20
CA ALA A 74 -7.09 -14.83 -14.48
C ALA A 74 -5.97 -14.83 -15.54
N THR A 75 -6.36 -15.14 -16.77
CA THR A 75 -5.48 -15.12 -17.93
C THR A 75 -6.16 -14.43 -19.09
N GLY A 76 -5.41 -13.67 -19.89
CA GLY A 76 -5.95 -12.93 -21.02
C GLY A 76 -5.02 -12.93 -22.23
N GLY A 77 -5.56 -12.64 -23.40
CA GLY A 77 -4.80 -12.46 -24.63
C GLY A 77 -4.26 -11.03 -24.73
N GLY A 78 -2.94 -10.87 -24.84
CA GLY A 78 -2.28 -9.60 -25.10
C GLY A 78 -1.43 -9.65 -26.36
N SER A 79 -0.83 -8.52 -26.74
CA SER A 79 0.06 -8.42 -27.93
C SER A 79 1.33 -9.27 -27.84
N GLY A 80 1.66 -9.84 -26.67
CA GLY A 80 2.81 -10.73 -26.41
C GLY A 80 2.44 -12.20 -26.15
N GLY A 81 1.23 -12.63 -26.44
CA GLY A 81 0.71 -13.97 -26.11
C GLY A 81 -0.24 -13.95 -24.91
N ASN A 82 -0.56 -15.13 -24.35
CA ASN A 82 -1.39 -15.19 -23.16
C ASN A 82 -0.65 -14.58 -21.97
N GLN A 83 -1.28 -13.59 -21.35
CA GLN A 83 -0.80 -12.94 -20.14
C GLN A 83 -1.45 -13.58 -18.91
N TYR A 84 -0.68 -13.68 -17.84
CA TYR A 84 -1.21 -13.99 -16.52
C TYR A 84 -1.62 -12.69 -15.81
N ALA A 85 -2.66 -12.75 -15.01
CA ALA A 85 -2.98 -11.66 -14.10
C ALA A 85 -2.03 -11.67 -12.89
N ILE A 86 -0.74 -11.62 -13.16
CA ILE A 86 0.36 -11.35 -12.23
C ILE A 86 1.32 -10.40 -12.94
N GLY A 87 1.62 -9.26 -12.34
CA GLY A 87 2.56 -8.30 -12.88
C GLY A 87 3.31 -7.56 -11.79
N TYR A 88 4.35 -6.87 -12.16
CA TYR A 88 5.13 -6.00 -11.30
C TYR A 88 5.11 -4.56 -11.81
N TYR A 89 5.26 -3.62 -10.92
CA TYR A 89 5.48 -2.23 -11.25
C TYR A 89 6.97 -1.98 -11.48
N ASP A 90 7.30 -1.47 -12.66
CA ASP A 90 8.65 -1.01 -13.01
C ASP A 90 8.72 0.51 -12.82
N ASN A 91 9.25 0.96 -11.68
CA ASN A 91 9.31 2.38 -11.39
C ASN A 91 10.31 3.15 -12.26
N SER A 92 11.24 2.45 -12.94
CA SER A 92 12.17 3.07 -13.89
C SER A 92 11.50 3.44 -15.21
N ALA A 93 10.45 2.72 -15.57
CA ALA A 93 9.65 2.93 -16.77
C ALA A 93 8.30 3.62 -16.47
N ASP A 94 7.92 3.71 -15.20
CA ASP A 94 6.58 4.16 -14.77
C ASP A 94 5.46 3.33 -15.41
N ASP A 95 5.62 2.00 -15.40
CA ASP A 95 4.71 1.11 -16.13
C ASP A 95 4.53 -0.24 -15.42
N TRP A 96 3.40 -0.88 -15.71
CA TRP A 96 3.09 -2.23 -15.22
C TRP A 96 3.43 -3.28 -16.26
N THR A 97 4.14 -4.32 -15.83
CA THR A 97 4.52 -5.43 -16.70
C THR A 97 3.94 -6.75 -16.19
N ASN A 98 3.02 -7.33 -16.96
CA ASN A 98 2.46 -8.64 -16.68
C ASN A 98 3.34 -9.76 -17.24
N TYR A 99 3.46 -10.85 -16.49
CA TYR A 99 4.09 -12.07 -16.99
C TYR A 99 3.24 -12.72 -18.09
N THR A 100 3.92 -13.26 -19.09
CA THR A 100 3.30 -14.00 -20.19
C THR A 100 3.68 -15.47 -20.12
N THR A 101 3.02 -16.31 -20.90
CA THR A 101 3.40 -17.73 -21.06
C THR A 101 4.85 -17.91 -21.54
N ALA A 102 5.41 -16.88 -22.22
CA ALA A 102 6.80 -16.90 -22.67
C ALA A 102 7.79 -16.47 -21.59
N THR A 103 7.39 -15.60 -20.66
CA THR A 103 8.31 -14.99 -19.68
C THR A 103 8.20 -15.57 -18.27
N ILE A 104 7.07 -16.23 -17.95
CA ILE A 104 6.79 -16.74 -16.59
C ILE A 104 7.83 -17.76 -16.10
N GLY A 105 8.44 -18.52 -17.02
CA GLY A 105 9.46 -19.51 -16.70
C GLY A 105 10.75 -18.89 -16.16
N ASP A 106 11.06 -17.67 -16.57
CA ASP A 106 12.27 -16.93 -16.19
C ASP A 106 12.01 -15.90 -15.09
N ALA A 107 10.78 -15.84 -14.54
CA ALA A 107 10.37 -14.84 -13.56
C ALA A 107 11.09 -14.97 -12.20
N GLY A 108 11.71 -16.12 -11.91
CA GLY A 108 12.33 -16.38 -10.61
C GLY A 108 11.33 -16.61 -9.48
N ASN A 109 11.75 -16.32 -8.25
CA ASN A 109 10.87 -16.34 -7.08
C ASN A 109 10.21 -14.98 -6.89
N PHE A 110 9.12 -14.96 -6.13
CA PHE A 110 8.64 -13.70 -5.55
C PHE A 110 9.75 -13.11 -4.67
N ASP A 111 10.09 -11.84 -4.92
CA ASP A 111 10.99 -11.11 -4.04
C ASP A 111 10.24 -10.80 -2.74
N ILE A 112 10.83 -11.19 -1.61
CA ILE A 112 10.19 -11.00 -0.31
C ILE A 112 10.07 -9.49 0.00
N GLY A 113 8.87 -9.06 0.41
CA GLY A 113 8.60 -7.64 0.65
C GLY A 113 8.29 -6.80 -0.59
N LYS A 114 8.35 -7.37 -1.80
CA LYS A 114 7.94 -6.72 -3.04
C LYS A 114 6.47 -6.98 -3.32
N GLY A 115 5.77 -5.95 -3.80
CA GLY A 115 4.39 -6.06 -4.26
C GLY A 115 4.28 -6.41 -5.74
N TYR A 116 3.16 -6.99 -6.09
CA TYR A 116 2.75 -7.36 -7.45
C TYR A 116 1.27 -7.02 -7.62
N GLN A 117 0.83 -6.75 -8.83
CA GLN A 117 -0.59 -6.73 -9.15
C GLN A 117 -1.07 -8.14 -9.47
N MET A 118 -2.24 -8.50 -8.97
CA MET A 118 -2.86 -9.81 -9.21
C MET A 118 -4.36 -9.68 -9.46
N GLY A 119 -4.93 -10.67 -10.14
CA GLY A 119 -6.37 -10.78 -10.35
C GLY A 119 -6.81 -12.23 -10.59
N THR A 120 -8.05 -12.53 -10.23
CA THR A 120 -8.68 -13.84 -10.46
C THR A 120 -9.84 -13.70 -11.44
N ASP A 121 -10.35 -14.82 -11.96
CA ASP A 121 -11.48 -14.80 -12.91
C ASP A 121 -12.80 -14.36 -12.23
N SER A 122 -12.98 -14.65 -10.94
CA SER A 122 -14.30 -14.46 -10.28
C SER A 122 -14.24 -14.17 -8.77
N GLY A 123 -13.09 -13.75 -8.25
CA GLY A 123 -12.84 -13.69 -6.82
C GLY A 123 -12.55 -15.08 -6.24
N ALA A 124 -11.32 -15.27 -5.76
CA ALA A 124 -10.88 -16.55 -5.21
C ALA A 124 -9.62 -16.40 -4.38
N THR A 125 -9.30 -17.41 -3.58
CA THR A 125 -8.01 -17.49 -2.92
C THR A 125 -6.93 -18.02 -3.85
N LEU A 126 -5.75 -17.38 -3.82
CA LEU A 126 -4.53 -17.87 -4.45
C LEU A 126 -3.61 -18.48 -3.39
N ALA A 127 -3.10 -19.67 -3.66
CA ALA A 127 -2.27 -20.44 -2.72
C ALA A 127 -0.80 -20.06 -2.85
N PHE A 128 -0.24 -19.48 -1.80
CA PHE A 128 1.18 -19.19 -1.64
C PHE A 128 1.82 -20.25 -0.74
N THR A 129 2.69 -21.09 -1.28
CA THR A 129 3.35 -22.18 -0.52
C THR A 129 4.84 -21.94 -0.40
N GLY A 130 5.33 -21.77 0.82
CA GLY A 130 6.73 -21.47 1.11
C GLY A 130 7.02 -21.47 2.61
N THR A 131 8.18 -20.96 2.99
CA THR A 131 8.60 -20.88 4.40
C THR A 131 8.13 -19.58 5.05
N ILE A 132 8.01 -19.56 6.37
CA ILE A 132 7.70 -18.35 7.14
C ILE A 132 8.99 -17.58 7.37
N ALA A 133 9.03 -16.30 6.98
CA ALA A 133 10.11 -15.40 7.37
C ALA A 133 10.04 -15.11 8.88
N THR A 134 11.15 -15.29 9.59
CA THR A 134 11.27 -15.09 11.04
C THR A 134 12.42 -14.15 11.40
N THR A 135 12.77 -13.26 10.52
CA THR A 135 13.75 -12.18 10.70
C THR A 135 13.23 -10.92 10.03
N ASP A 136 13.80 -9.78 10.37
CA ASP A 136 13.52 -8.53 9.68
C ASP A 136 13.75 -8.68 8.18
N GLN A 137 12.81 -8.16 7.39
CA GLN A 137 12.86 -8.18 5.94
C GLN A 137 13.04 -6.76 5.41
N THR A 138 13.70 -6.64 4.27
CA THR A 138 13.91 -5.36 3.60
C THR A 138 13.57 -5.47 2.12
N GLN A 139 12.95 -4.43 1.57
CA GLN A 139 12.70 -4.29 0.14
C GLN A 139 13.37 -3.03 -0.38
N ALA A 140 14.21 -3.18 -1.40
CA ALA A 140 14.87 -2.06 -2.05
C ALA A 140 13.83 -1.11 -2.67
N VAL A 141 14.04 0.18 -2.47
CA VAL A 141 13.24 1.25 -3.09
C VAL A 141 14.16 2.24 -3.77
N GLN A 142 13.66 2.89 -4.81
CA GLN A 142 14.49 3.78 -5.62
C GLN A 142 13.66 4.96 -6.16
N ASP A 143 14.28 6.14 -6.19
CA ASP A 143 13.78 7.29 -6.92
C ASP A 143 14.36 7.28 -8.33
N HIS A 144 13.49 7.21 -9.33
CA HIS A 144 13.80 7.31 -10.75
C HIS A 144 13.24 8.59 -11.39
N SER A 145 12.79 9.58 -10.60
CA SER A 145 12.18 10.81 -11.09
C SER A 145 13.10 11.65 -12.00
N GLY A 146 14.41 11.49 -11.86
CA GLY A 146 15.41 12.11 -12.75
C GLY A 146 15.53 11.48 -14.14
N ALA A 147 14.83 10.37 -14.41
CA ALA A 147 14.76 9.65 -15.68
C ALA A 147 13.33 9.64 -16.20
N SER A 148 12.91 8.57 -16.88
CA SER A 148 11.52 8.41 -17.33
C SER A 148 10.61 7.79 -16.26
N GLY A 149 11.14 7.50 -15.08
CA GLY A 149 10.45 6.79 -14.02
C GLY A 149 9.87 7.70 -12.94
N ARG A 150 9.46 7.09 -11.84
CA ARG A 150 8.79 7.73 -10.72
C ARG A 150 9.51 7.50 -9.40
N ILE A 151 9.08 8.22 -8.37
CA ILE A 151 9.52 7.99 -6.99
C ILE A 151 8.80 6.78 -6.35
N TRP A 152 7.71 6.31 -6.96
CA TRP A 152 6.84 5.28 -6.41
C TRP A 152 7.44 3.88 -6.50
N ASN A 153 7.30 3.11 -5.43
CA ASN A 153 7.75 1.73 -5.32
C ASN A 153 6.66 0.88 -4.69
N LEU A 154 6.41 -0.30 -5.24
CA LEU A 154 5.42 -1.21 -4.72
C LEU A 154 6.06 -2.20 -3.74
N VAL A 155 5.68 -2.10 -2.48
CA VAL A 155 6.18 -2.95 -1.39
C VAL A 155 5.03 -3.74 -0.75
N ALA A 156 5.33 -4.82 -0.02
CA ALA A 156 4.30 -5.68 0.56
C ALA A 156 4.69 -6.24 1.92
N ASN A 157 3.72 -6.53 2.75
CA ASN A 157 3.92 -7.28 3.99
C ASN A 157 4.43 -8.71 3.69
N PRO A 158 5.67 -9.07 4.06
CA PRO A 158 6.28 -10.36 3.75
C PRO A 158 5.90 -11.48 4.72
N TYR A 159 5.08 -11.18 5.73
CA TYR A 159 4.78 -12.12 6.79
C TYR A 159 3.34 -12.61 6.73
N PRO A 160 3.07 -13.86 7.18
CA PRO A 160 1.71 -14.36 7.35
C PRO A 160 1.06 -13.87 8.66
N ILE A 161 1.23 -12.56 8.95
CA ILE A 161 0.70 -11.85 10.11
C ILE A 161 0.59 -10.36 9.80
N TYR A 162 -0.27 -9.63 10.50
CA TYR A 162 -0.38 -8.18 10.35
C TYR A 162 0.88 -7.45 10.80
N LEU A 163 1.13 -6.28 10.20
CA LEU A 163 2.11 -5.30 10.67
C LEU A 163 1.41 -4.01 11.11
N ASN A 164 1.92 -3.38 12.16
CA ASN A 164 1.51 -2.04 12.55
C ASN A 164 1.94 -1.05 11.47
N ALA A 165 1.02 -0.25 10.95
CA ALA A 165 1.29 0.68 9.85
C ALA A 165 1.73 2.06 10.36
N ASN A 166 1.07 2.62 11.37
CA ASN A 166 1.23 4.00 11.83
C ASN A 166 1.39 4.11 13.36
N THR A 167 1.63 5.32 13.85
CA THR A 167 1.84 5.58 15.29
C THR A 167 0.62 5.26 16.14
N ASN A 168 -0.57 5.31 15.57
CA ASN A 168 -1.81 4.97 16.28
C ASN A 168 -1.96 3.45 16.49
N ALA A 169 -1.34 2.62 15.64
CA ALA A 169 -1.27 1.17 15.84
C ALA A 169 -0.19 0.78 16.86
N ASP A 170 1.00 1.38 16.79
CA ASP A 170 2.11 1.24 17.74
C ASP A 170 3.01 2.47 17.64
N GLY A 171 3.23 3.19 18.73
CA GLY A 171 3.96 4.47 18.75
C GLY A 171 5.44 4.39 18.30
N SER A 172 6.03 3.19 18.23
CA SER A 172 7.46 3.02 17.93
C SER A 172 7.73 1.95 16.87
N ASN A 173 7.00 0.84 16.91
CA ASN A 173 7.22 -0.32 16.04
C ASN A 173 6.13 -0.37 14.96
N ASN A 174 6.13 0.62 14.08
CA ASN A 174 5.22 0.71 12.95
C ASN A 174 5.98 1.07 11.67
N PHE A 175 5.37 0.79 10.54
CA PHE A 175 6.02 0.96 9.23
C PHE A 175 6.45 2.41 8.97
N LEU A 176 5.59 3.39 9.25
CA LEU A 176 5.89 4.80 8.98
C LEU A 176 7.00 5.36 9.87
N THR A 177 7.02 4.99 11.17
CA THR A 177 8.07 5.47 12.10
C THR A 177 9.43 4.88 11.76
N VAL A 178 9.49 3.59 11.40
CA VAL A 178 10.76 2.91 11.12
C VAL A 178 11.36 3.37 9.79
N ASN A 179 10.53 3.61 8.78
CA ASN A 179 11.00 3.99 7.44
C ASN A 179 11.04 5.50 7.22
N GLY A 180 10.06 6.24 7.70
CA GLY A 180 9.97 7.71 7.75
C GLY A 180 10.78 8.47 6.70
N THR A 181 11.23 9.65 7.05
CA THR A 181 12.02 10.55 6.18
C THR A 181 13.44 10.05 5.87
N THR A 182 13.87 8.94 6.47
CA THR A 182 15.19 8.34 6.16
C THR A 182 15.18 7.50 4.89
N THR A 183 14.02 7.10 4.42
CA THR A 183 13.85 6.21 3.26
C THR A 183 12.77 6.73 2.30
N MET A 184 11.74 7.36 2.84
CA MET A 184 10.60 7.87 2.09
C MET A 184 10.75 9.38 1.86
N HIS A 185 10.23 9.85 0.74
CA HIS A 185 10.22 11.27 0.39
C HIS A 185 9.38 12.07 1.40
N ASP A 186 9.93 13.15 1.96
CA ASP A 186 9.36 13.91 3.08
C ASP A 186 7.88 14.31 2.89
N THR A 187 7.52 14.71 1.68
CA THR A 187 6.12 15.09 1.32
C THR A 187 5.18 13.89 1.26
N TYR A 188 5.70 12.66 1.11
CA TYR A 188 4.92 11.45 0.85
C TYR A 188 5.17 10.36 1.89
N VAL A 189 5.46 10.74 3.14
CA VAL A 189 5.61 9.78 4.26
C VAL A 189 4.22 9.24 4.64
N ALA A 190 3.71 8.34 3.80
CA ALA A 190 2.41 7.70 3.95
C ALA A 190 2.41 6.34 3.22
N ILE A 191 1.41 5.55 3.51
CA ILE A 191 1.07 4.32 2.79
C ILE A 191 -0.03 4.67 1.78
N TYR A 192 0.19 4.35 0.51
CA TYR A 192 -0.78 4.55 -0.56
C TYR A 192 -1.33 3.18 -0.96
N GLY A 193 -2.49 2.83 -0.38
CA GLY A 193 -3.21 1.60 -0.67
C GLY A 193 -4.09 1.78 -1.91
N TYR A 194 -4.03 0.85 -2.86
CA TYR A 194 -4.88 0.88 -4.03
C TYR A 194 -6.24 0.26 -3.72
N ASP A 195 -7.30 0.98 -4.03
CA ASP A 195 -8.67 0.52 -3.88
C ASP A 195 -9.07 -0.28 -5.12
N ALA A 196 -9.30 -1.58 -4.95
CA ALA A 196 -9.59 -2.50 -6.04
C ALA A 196 -10.95 -2.25 -6.74
N ASP A 197 -11.75 -1.32 -6.23
CA ASP A 197 -12.99 -0.86 -6.87
C ASP A 197 -12.76 0.21 -7.97
N GLY A 198 -11.49 0.59 -8.22
CA GLY A 198 -11.11 1.58 -9.21
C GLY A 198 -11.28 3.02 -8.75
N SER A 199 -11.56 3.28 -7.45
CA SER A 199 -11.68 4.64 -6.90
C SER A 199 -10.33 5.35 -6.75
N GLY A 200 -9.20 4.62 -6.82
CA GLY A 200 -7.86 5.18 -6.79
C GLY A 200 -7.02 4.69 -5.62
N TYR A 201 -6.32 5.61 -4.96
CA TYR A 201 -5.46 5.30 -3.82
C TYR A 201 -5.98 5.93 -2.54
N SER A 202 -6.19 5.11 -1.53
CA SER A 202 -6.40 5.56 -0.15
C SER A 202 -5.07 5.81 0.54
N ILE A 203 -5.00 6.89 1.32
CA ILE A 203 -3.76 7.35 1.95
C ILE A 203 -3.86 7.15 3.46
N TYR A 204 -2.87 6.43 4.02
CA TYR A 204 -2.78 6.13 5.44
C TYR A 204 -1.48 6.67 6.02
N ASN A 205 -1.59 7.55 7.02
CA ASN A 205 -0.46 8.14 7.73
C ASN A 205 -0.78 8.25 9.24
N ASN A 206 -0.10 9.12 9.98
CA ASN A 206 -0.32 9.26 11.41
C ASN A 206 -1.60 10.05 11.77
N THR A 207 -2.28 10.65 10.78
CA THR A 207 -3.61 11.26 10.97
C THR A 207 -4.73 10.23 10.93
N THR A 208 -4.48 9.03 10.38
CA THR A 208 -5.48 7.97 10.30
C THR A 208 -5.54 7.15 11.60
N ALA A 209 -6.67 6.48 11.84
CA ALA A 209 -6.83 5.55 12.95
C ALA A 209 -5.72 4.49 12.98
N ALA A 210 -5.67 3.68 14.03
CA ALA A 210 -4.76 2.55 14.10
C ALA A 210 -4.92 1.64 12.87
N THR A 211 -3.93 1.64 12.00
CA THR A 211 -3.95 0.94 10.71
C THR A 211 -2.99 -0.24 10.73
N TYR A 212 -3.41 -1.34 10.12
CA TYR A 212 -2.67 -2.60 10.10
C TYR A 212 -2.55 -3.09 8.66
N ILE A 213 -1.34 -3.52 8.27
CA ILE A 213 -1.06 -4.07 6.95
C ILE A 213 -1.33 -5.57 6.98
N ALA A 214 -2.32 -6.04 6.25
CA ALA A 214 -2.72 -7.44 6.22
C ALA A 214 -1.61 -8.35 5.63
N PRO A 215 -1.62 -9.66 5.93
CA PRO A 215 -0.66 -10.60 5.34
C PRO A 215 -0.63 -10.54 3.82
N GLY A 216 0.55 -10.31 3.24
CA GLY A 216 0.73 -10.20 1.80
C GLY A 216 0.11 -8.96 1.16
N GLN A 217 -0.44 -8.02 1.91
CA GLN A 217 -0.95 -6.78 1.34
C GLN A 217 0.19 -5.91 0.82
N ALA A 218 0.05 -5.43 -0.42
CA ALA A 218 0.99 -4.50 -1.02
C ALA A 218 0.41 -3.08 -1.12
N PHE A 219 1.31 -2.11 -1.19
CA PHE A 219 1.00 -0.69 -1.23
C PHE A 219 2.16 0.10 -1.83
N MET A 220 1.87 1.29 -2.34
CA MET A 220 2.89 2.19 -2.86
C MET A 220 3.52 3.02 -1.74
N VAL A 221 4.82 3.24 -1.88
CA VAL A 221 5.62 4.20 -1.09
C VAL A 221 6.47 5.04 -2.03
N ALA A 222 6.68 6.30 -1.68
CA ALA A 222 7.55 7.20 -2.44
C ALA A 222 8.97 7.16 -1.86
N ALA A 223 9.97 6.83 -2.67
CA ALA A 223 11.37 6.85 -2.25
C ALA A 223 11.92 8.28 -2.24
N ASP A 224 12.76 8.60 -1.25
CA ASP A 224 13.51 9.85 -1.24
C ASP A 224 14.69 9.80 -2.21
N ASN A 225 14.93 10.90 -2.93
CA ASN A 225 16.04 11.05 -3.86
C ASN A 225 17.42 10.87 -3.17
N ALA A 226 17.57 11.40 -1.96
CA ALA A 226 18.79 11.24 -1.16
C ALA A 226 18.99 9.79 -0.70
N SER A 227 17.92 9.02 -0.65
CA SER A 227 17.88 7.62 -0.22
C SER A 227 17.84 6.63 -1.40
N SER A 228 18.09 7.10 -2.63
CA SER A 228 18.11 6.24 -3.81
C SER A 228 19.04 5.04 -3.61
N GLY A 229 18.50 3.83 -3.76
CA GLY A 229 19.20 2.58 -3.50
C GLY A 229 19.16 2.13 -2.03
N THR A 230 18.33 2.73 -1.19
CA THR A 230 18.03 2.24 0.16
C THR A 230 16.90 1.21 0.15
N SER A 231 16.47 0.78 1.32
CA SER A 231 15.41 -0.21 1.46
C SER A 231 14.43 0.21 2.55
N VAL A 232 13.16 -0.04 2.33
CA VAL A 232 12.19 -0.07 3.43
C VAL A 232 12.39 -1.32 4.26
N SER A 233 12.21 -1.20 5.56
CA SER A 233 12.32 -2.28 6.54
C SER A 233 10.94 -2.69 7.03
N MET A 234 10.71 -3.99 7.10
CA MET A 234 9.55 -4.62 7.72
C MET A 234 10.10 -5.54 8.82
N THR A 235 9.96 -5.12 10.08
CA THR A 235 10.62 -5.77 11.21
C THR A 235 9.68 -6.72 11.94
N GLU A 236 10.27 -7.72 12.62
CA GLU A 236 9.50 -8.60 13.50
C GLU A 236 8.80 -7.84 14.63
N ALA A 237 9.37 -6.70 15.06
CA ALA A 237 8.78 -5.86 16.11
C ALA A 237 7.46 -5.20 15.67
N MET A 238 7.24 -4.99 14.38
CA MET A 238 5.97 -4.48 13.84
C MET A 238 4.84 -5.52 13.86
N GLN A 239 5.16 -6.81 14.00
CA GLN A 239 4.19 -7.90 13.90
C GLN A 239 3.15 -7.84 15.02
N THR A 240 1.88 -7.87 14.66
CA THR A 240 0.74 -7.86 15.56
C THR A 240 -0.31 -8.89 15.18
N THR A 241 -1.04 -9.40 16.16
CA THR A 241 -2.23 -10.24 15.96
C THR A 241 -3.51 -9.39 15.85
N THR A 242 -3.41 -8.09 16.08
CA THR A 242 -4.48 -7.13 15.85
C THR A 242 -4.53 -6.79 14.37
N GLY A 243 -5.71 -6.76 13.82
CA GLY A 243 -5.97 -6.42 12.41
C GLY A 243 -7.43 -6.68 12.09
N GLY A 244 -7.83 -6.37 10.90
CA GLY A 244 -9.18 -6.55 10.39
C GLY A 244 -9.12 -6.83 8.90
N ASP A 245 -9.93 -6.14 8.13
CA ASP A 245 -9.87 -6.11 6.69
C ASP A 245 -8.54 -5.52 6.19
N ASP A 246 -8.22 -5.67 4.93
CA ASP A 246 -7.14 -4.91 4.32
C ASP A 246 -7.53 -3.41 4.20
N PHE A 247 -6.66 -2.55 3.66
CA PHE A 247 -6.82 -1.08 3.72
C PHE A 247 -8.16 -0.51 3.20
N ILE A 248 -9.08 -1.31 2.75
CA ILE A 248 -10.33 -0.90 2.09
C ILE A 248 -11.37 -0.38 3.09
N SER A 249 -11.23 -0.64 4.39
CA SER A 249 -12.16 -0.19 5.41
C SER A 249 -11.47 0.61 6.52
N GLY A 250 -11.19 1.87 6.24
CA GLY A 250 -10.73 2.82 7.26
C GLY A 250 -11.89 3.32 8.12
N ASP A 251 -11.95 2.94 9.39
CA ASP A 251 -12.82 3.59 10.36
C ASP A 251 -12.22 4.92 10.82
N ASN A 252 -13.07 5.93 10.88
CA ASN A 252 -12.71 7.30 11.25
C ASN A 252 -12.32 7.41 12.72
N MET A 253 -11.21 8.10 13.01
CA MET A 253 -10.93 8.60 14.35
C MET A 253 -11.82 9.84 14.65
N GLU A 254 -12.14 10.06 15.93
CA GLU A 254 -12.67 11.32 16.43
C GLU A 254 -11.54 12.39 16.45
N ASN A 255 -11.08 12.80 15.29
CA ASN A 255 -10.08 13.86 15.13
C ASN A 255 -10.75 15.12 14.61
N THR A 256 -10.12 16.27 14.84
CA THR A 256 -10.58 17.52 14.22
C THR A 256 -10.13 17.53 12.77
N GLU A 257 -10.99 17.07 11.88
CA GLU A 257 -10.74 17.06 10.45
C GLU A 257 -11.86 17.71 9.65
N VAL A 258 -11.52 18.21 8.48
CA VAL A 258 -12.46 18.74 7.49
C VAL A 258 -12.14 18.07 6.15
N VAL A 259 -13.11 17.39 5.56
CA VAL A 259 -12.99 16.84 4.22
C VAL A 259 -13.57 17.82 3.21
N VAL A 260 -12.75 18.26 2.26
CA VAL A 260 -13.15 19.17 1.17
C VAL A 260 -13.38 18.34 -0.07
N LYS A 261 -14.64 18.25 -0.51
CA LYS A 261 -15.06 17.44 -1.65
C LYS A 261 -15.45 18.27 -2.85
N LEU A 262 -15.02 17.87 -4.04
CA LEU A 262 -15.35 18.49 -5.32
C LEU A 262 -16.39 17.66 -6.08
N PHE A 263 -17.45 18.29 -6.55
CA PHE A 263 -18.52 17.63 -7.29
C PHE A 263 -18.78 18.29 -8.65
N ASN A 264 -19.10 17.46 -9.63
CA ASN A 264 -19.73 17.89 -10.89
C ASN A 264 -21.18 17.35 -10.90
N GLY A 265 -22.16 18.22 -10.67
CA GLY A 265 -23.52 17.81 -10.38
C GLY A 265 -23.61 17.03 -9.08
N ASP A 266 -24.08 15.78 -9.13
CA ASP A 266 -24.13 14.85 -8.00
C ASP A 266 -22.95 13.86 -7.96
N ASN A 267 -22.07 13.91 -8.94
CA ASN A 267 -20.90 13.04 -9.02
C ASN A 267 -19.73 13.66 -8.24
N GLU A 268 -19.25 12.97 -7.20
CA GLU A 268 -18.01 13.31 -6.51
C GLU A 268 -16.84 13.02 -7.45
N LEU A 269 -15.98 14.01 -7.67
CA LEU A 269 -14.80 13.87 -8.52
C LEU A 269 -13.57 13.47 -7.71
N ASP A 270 -13.41 14.07 -6.52
CA ASP A 270 -12.26 13.84 -5.64
C ASP A 270 -12.41 14.63 -4.35
N SER A 271 -11.49 14.40 -3.37
CA SER A 271 -11.46 15.09 -2.09
C SER A 271 -10.05 15.34 -1.59
N THR A 272 -9.88 16.33 -0.72
CA THR A 272 -8.69 16.58 0.07
C THR A 272 -9.06 16.76 1.53
N LYS A 273 -8.18 16.39 2.45
CA LYS A 273 -8.42 16.40 3.89
C LYS A 273 -7.59 17.50 4.56
N LEU A 274 -8.21 18.22 5.48
CA LEU A 274 -7.55 19.11 6.44
C LEU A 274 -7.60 18.44 7.80
N PHE A 275 -6.45 18.28 8.43
CA PHE A 275 -6.32 17.69 9.76
C PHE A 275 -5.70 18.69 10.72
N PHE A 276 -6.16 18.73 11.97
CA PHE A 276 -5.70 19.72 12.95
C PHE A 276 -5.27 19.06 14.26
N ASP A 277 -4.04 19.38 14.73
CA ASP A 277 -3.49 18.90 16.00
C ASP A 277 -2.58 19.99 16.62
N GLU A 278 -2.48 20.04 17.95
CA GLU A 278 -1.72 21.05 18.70
C GLU A 278 -0.22 21.09 18.37
N VAL A 279 0.35 19.96 17.92
CA VAL A 279 1.80 19.82 17.70
C VAL A 279 2.25 20.07 16.27
N LEU A 280 1.31 20.33 15.35
CA LEU A 280 1.58 20.49 13.93
C LEU A 280 1.86 21.94 13.56
N THR A 281 2.44 22.17 12.38
CA THR A 281 2.85 23.46 11.85
C THR A 281 1.97 23.94 10.69
N LEU A 282 2.30 25.03 10.03
CA LEU A 282 1.68 25.48 8.77
C LEU A 282 2.48 25.05 7.53
N GLY A 283 3.67 24.50 7.75
CA GLY A 283 4.55 23.93 6.75
C GLY A 283 4.38 22.43 6.62
N LEU A 284 5.38 21.75 6.07
CA LEU A 284 5.38 20.30 5.91
C LEU A 284 5.66 19.59 7.24
N ASP A 285 4.74 18.75 7.66
CA ASP A 285 4.86 17.83 8.81
C ASP A 285 4.91 16.37 8.32
N PRO A 286 6.11 15.80 8.02
CA PRO A 286 6.24 14.47 7.45
C PRO A 286 5.59 13.38 8.31
N GLY A 287 4.79 12.51 7.67
CA GLY A 287 4.02 11.47 8.35
C GLY A 287 2.65 11.91 8.86
N TYR A 288 2.33 13.20 8.81
CA TYR A 288 1.01 13.78 9.05
C TYR A 288 0.45 14.43 7.79
N ASP A 289 1.27 15.19 7.08
CA ASP A 289 0.97 15.60 5.71
C ASP A 289 1.13 14.45 4.73
N ALA A 290 0.38 14.49 3.63
CA ALA A 290 0.57 13.58 2.52
C ALA A 290 0.30 14.29 1.18
N GLY A 291 1.30 14.27 0.30
CA GLY A 291 1.16 14.69 -1.09
C GLY A 291 0.14 13.83 -1.83
N HIS A 292 -0.55 14.40 -2.80
CA HIS A 292 -1.46 13.63 -3.63
C HIS A 292 -0.68 12.69 -4.55
N PHE A 293 -1.18 11.44 -4.73
CA PHE A 293 -0.54 10.46 -5.61
C PHE A 293 -0.51 10.92 -7.09
N ASP A 294 -1.58 11.60 -7.53
CA ASP A 294 -1.68 12.19 -8.86
C ASP A 294 -1.49 13.71 -8.78
N ASP A 295 -0.43 14.21 -9.41
CA ASP A 295 -0.13 15.65 -9.51
C ASP A 295 -1.22 16.47 -10.24
N ASN A 296 -2.10 15.81 -10.98
CA ASN A 296 -3.24 16.41 -11.69
C ASN A 296 -4.58 16.09 -11.03
N ALA A 297 -4.59 15.66 -9.78
CA ALA A 297 -5.83 15.38 -9.06
C ALA A 297 -6.85 16.51 -9.19
N PRO A 298 -8.15 16.21 -9.28
CA PRO A 298 -9.22 17.18 -9.45
C PRO A 298 -9.25 18.29 -8.41
N ILE A 299 -8.91 17.96 -7.16
CA ILE A 299 -8.83 18.90 -6.03
C ILE A 299 -7.65 18.54 -5.13
N MET A 300 -6.92 19.55 -4.68
CA MET A 300 -5.83 19.43 -3.72
C MET A 300 -5.74 20.69 -2.88
N THR A 301 -5.13 20.63 -1.71
CA THR A 301 -4.68 21.81 -0.99
C THR A 301 -3.19 22.07 -1.21
N ARG A 302 -2.69 23.18 -0.70
CA ARG A 302 -1.27 23.53 -0.68
C ARG A 302 -0.88 23.89 0.75
N LEU A 303 0.37 23.67 1.10
CA LEU A 303 0.88 24.11 2.39
C LEU A 303 0.72 25.63 2.53
N VAL A 304 0.48 26.09 3.75
CA VAL A 304 0.32 27.52 4.05
C VAL A 304 1.68 28.22 4.13
N GLU A 305 2.68 27.54 4.66
CA GLU A 305 4.07 27.99 4.76
C GLU A 305 5.02 27.04 4.04
N ASP A 306 6.13 27.56 3.56
CA ASP A 306 7.23 26.80 2.90
C ASP A 306 6.75 25.86 1.76
N ASP A 307 5.70 26.26 1.03
CA ASP A 307 5.11 25.51 -0.06
C ASP A 307 6.11 25.24 -1.19
N ALA A 308 6.57 24.01 -1.31
CA ALA A 308 7.51 23.55 -2.33
C ALA A 308 6.85 23.22 -3.68
N GLY A 309 5.54 23.41 -3.80
CA GLY A 309 4.82 23.19 -5.06
C GLY A 309 4.07 21.84 -5.15
N TYR A 310 4.02 21.07 -4.08
CA TYR A 310 3.28 19.81 -4.06
C TYR A 310 1.80 20.01 -3.69
N GLY A 311 0.92 19.33 -4.41
CA GLY A 311 -0.50 19.25 -4.05
C GLY A 311 -0.70 18.26 -2.90
N MET A 312 -1.44 18.67 -1.87
CA MET A 312 -1.67 17.84 -0.69
C MET A 312 -3.03 17.15 -0.77
N ALA A 313 -3.04 15.84 -0.57
CA ALA A 313 -4.25 15.06 -0.32
C ALA A 313 -4.67 15.11 1.15
N ILE A 314 -3.68 15.16 2.07
CA ILE A 314 -3.86 15.44 3.48
C ILE A 314 -2.95 16.61 3.84
N ASN A 315 -3.53 17.67 4.35
CA ASN A 315 -2.82 18.86 4.81
C ASN A 315 -3.06 19.00 6.32
N ALA A 316 -2.04 18.67 7.09
CA ALA A 316 -2.08 18.63 8.55
C ALA A 316 -1.53 19.94 9.12
N MET A 317 -2.21 20.53 10.10
CA MET A 317 -1.89 21.88 10.58
C MET A 317 -2.10 22.03 12.09
N GLY A 318 -1.48 23.03 12.69
CA GLY A 318 -1.73 23.44 14.07
C GLY A 318 -3.18 23.89 14.29
N LEU A 319 -3.71 23.71 15.51
CA LEU A 319 -5.09 24.11 15.84
C LEU A 319 -5.38 25.59 15.61
N ASP A 320 -4.39 26.47 15.72
CA ASP A 320 -4.51 27.91 15.45
C ASP A 320 -4.81 28.23 13.98
N ALA A 321 -4.49 27.31 13.06
CA ALA A 321 -4.85 27.43 11.65
C ALA A 321 -6.37 27.47 11.42
N MET A 322 -7.15 26.84 12.28
CA MET A 322 -8.63 26.84 12.19
C MET A 322 -9.23 28.24 12.26
N GLU A 323 -8.57 29.17 12.96
CA GLU A 323 -9.05 30.54 13.16
C GLU A 323 -8.42 31.55 12.21
N ASN A 324 -7.16 31.31 11.81
CA ASN A 324 -6.33 32.37 11.21
C ASN A 324 -5.71 32.02 9.86
N ALA A 325 -5.68 30.75 9.43
CA ALA A 325 -5.04 30.37 8.19
C ALA A 325 -5.93 30.58 6.97
N VAL A 326 -5.31 30.96 5.85
CA VAL A 326 -5.92 30.92 4.51
C VAL A 326 -5.27 29.78 3.76
N ILE A 327 -5.99 28.67 3.62
CA ILE A 327 -5.47 27.46 3.01
C ILE A 327 -5.71 27.52 1.50
N PRO A 328 -4.64 27.50 0.67
CA PRO A 328 -4.80 27.52 -0.77
C PRO A 328 -5.42 26.23 -1.28
N LEU A 329 -6.41 26.35 -2.18
CA LEU A 329 -7.10 25.25 -2.82
C LEU A 329 -6.78 25.24 -4.31
N VAL A 330 -6.36 24.09 -4.83
CA VAL A 330 -6.09 23.86 -6.25
C VAL A 330 -7.23 23.05 -6.83
N ILE A 331 -7.80 23.50 -7.95
CA ILE A 331 -8.83 22.79 -8.71
C ILE A 331 -8.33 22.61 -10.13
N ASN A 332 -8.06 21.37 -10.53
CA ASN A 332 -7.60 20.98 -11.86
C ASN A 332 -8.78 20.55 -12.72
N GLN A 333 -9.56 21.53 -13.22
CA GLN A 333 -10.72 21.28 -14.03
C GLN A 333 -10.79 22.21 -15.23
N SER A 334 -11.51 21.81 -16.27
CA SER A 334 -11.67 22.61 -17.49
C SER A 334 -12.37 23.92 -17.20
N ALA A 335 -11.84 25.02 -17.75
CA ALA A 335 -12.45 26.34 -17.63
C ALA A 335 -13.87 26.37 -18.21
N GLY A 336 -14.77 27.15 -17.54
CA GLY A 336 -16.15 27.36 -17.98
C GLY A 336 -17.14 26.29 -17.54
N GLN A 337 -16.72 25.36 -16.68
CA GLN A 337 -17.61 24.41 -16.02
C GLN A 337 -18.01 24.90 -14.62
N GLU A 338 -19.17 24.49 -14.15
CA GLU A 338 -19.69 24.80 -12.81
C GLU A 338 -19.46 23.59 -11.90
N PHE A 339 -18.81 23.82 -10.76
CA PHE A 339 -18.49 22.80 -9.76
C PHE A 339 -19.07 23.19 -8.41
N ARG A 340 -19.34 22.20 -7.58
CA ARG A 340 -19.75 22.39 -6.18
C ARG A 340 -18.63 21.88 -5.26
N ILE A 341 -18.30 22.66 -4.24
CA ILE A 341 -17.40 22.28 -3.16
C ILE A 341 -18.24 22.12 -1.89
N ASN A 342 -18.10 21.00 -1.22
CA ASN A 342 -18.71 20.74 0.07
C ASN A 342 -17.62 20.51 1.12
N LEU A 343 -17.90 20.95 2.34
CA LEU A 343 -17.11 20.69 3.54
C LEU A 343 -17.89 19.73 4.45
N PHE A 344 -17.21 18.73 4.99
CA PHE A 344 -17.74 17.71 5.86
C PHE A 344 -16.94 17.60 7.15
#